data_9a132f06546d56f82630c2a203441c81
#
_entry.id   9a132f06546d56f82630c2a203441c81
#
_cell.length_a   1.000
_cell.length_b   1.000
_cell.length_c   1.000
_cell.angle_alpha   90.00
_cell.angle_beta   90.00
_cell.angle_gamma   90.00
#
_symmetry.space_group_name_H-M   'P 1'
#
loop_
_entity.id
_entity.type
_entity.pdbx_description
1 polymer ?
#
loop_
_entity_poly.entity_id
_entity_poly.type
_entity_poly.pdbx_seq_one_letter_code
_entity_poly.pdbx_strand_id
1 'polypeptide(L)'
;MRFSKGVQYSRSEIWKKYHPNNGEKPKGGNWDTGWVREGNDLVSFLNIDTAGRTGHDFYNSYDSDRELLIWYGKPGTHSGQPLVRSMINGELTLHFFARWNNKNVRFIYLGEGIIQGYKDGEQIQDGKNAIRFEVSLASKNFTIGAEGVPDIDVDLPPFGKKKTMIVNKWERDPGKRQECVEHFGYSCQVCGFCFESAYGELGREFCHVHHIEPLSEVGGERNIDPQKDLIPVCANCHAMIHRQSPALRPDELKALLHSK
;
A
#
# COMPACT_ATOMS: atom_id res chain seq x y z
N MET A 1 20.12 5.68 -7.37
CA MET A 1 18.84 6.07 -6.74
C MET A 1 19.10 7.18 -5.72
N ARG A 2 18.31 8.27 -5.74
CA ARG A 2 18.54 9.44 -4.86
C ARG A 2 18.01 9.21 -3.44
N PHE A 3 16.97 8.38 -3.29
CA PHE A 3 16.30 8.05 -2.04
C PHE A 3 16.11 6.55 -1.90
N SER A 4 16.12 6.05 -0.66
CA SER A 4 15.87 4.63 -0.34
C SER A 4 14.48 4.48 0.27
N LYS A 5 13.66 3.57 -0.27
CA LYS A 5 12.30 3.27 0.20
C LYS A 5 12.31 2.85 1.68
N GLY A 6 11.35 3.32 2.46
CA GLY A 6 11.25 3.08 3.90
C GLY A 6 12.14 3.97 4.78
N VAL A 7 13.12 4.66 4.20
CA VAL A 7 14.03 5.54 4.97
C VAL A 7 13.38 6.89 5.24
N GLN A 8 13.64 7.43 6.43
CA GLN A 8 13.11 8.73 6.87
C GLN A 8 14.03 9.88 6.47
N TYR A 9 13.43 10.93 5.92
CA TYR A 9 14.12 12.15 5.52
C TYR A 9 13.38 13.39 6.03
N SER A 10 14.13 14.40 6.48
CA SER A 10 13.61 15.76 6.67
C SER A 10 13.56 16.50 5.34
N ARG A 11 12.73 17.56 5.26
CA ARG A 11 12.67 18.43 4.07
C ARG A 11 14.04 19.04 3.73
N SER A 12 14.85 19.35 4.74
CA SER A 12 16.20 19.89 4.54
C SER A 12 17.16 18.87 3.93
N GLU A 13 17.13 17.62 4.38
CA GLU A 13 17.92 16.53 3.80
C GLU A 13 17.53 16.26 2.35
N ILE A 14 16.21 16.27 2.04
CA ILE A 14 15.71 16.09 0.67
C ILE A 14 16.16 17.25 -0.20
N TRP A 15 15.99 18.50 0.27
CA TRP A 15 16.42 19.69 -0.45
C TRP A 15 17.92 19.65 -0.77
N LYS A 16 18.78 19.27 0.18
CA LYS A 16 20.23 19.13 -0.03
C LYS A 16 20.58 18.12 -1.11
N LYS A 17 19.80 17.07 -1.29
CA LYS A 17 20.03 16.09 -2.36
C LYS A 17 19.79 16.67 -3.77
N TYR A 18 18.95 17.69 -3.90
CA TYR A 18 18.75 18.44 -5.14
C TYR A 18 19.72 19.60 -5.30
N HIS A 19 20.19 20.17 -4.20
CA HIS A 19 21.02 21.36 -4.15
C HIS A 19 22.32 21.13 -3.33
N PRO A 20 23.21 20.21 -3.75
CA PRO A 20 24.36 19.80 -2.95
C PRO A 20 25.36 20.92 -2.68
N ASN A 21 25.46 21.88 -3.60
CA ASN A 21 26.41 23.00 -3.52
C ASN A 21 25.81 24.26 -2.85
N ASN A 22 24.53 24.24 -2.51
CA ASN A 22 23.86 25.36 -1.88
C ASN A 22 23.93 25.21 -0.34
N GLY A 23 23.81 26.31 0.39
CA GLY A 23 23.85 26.36 1.85
C GLY A 23 22.68 25.59 2.50
N GLU A 24 21.89 26.25 3.35
CA GLU A 24 20.73 25.68 4.00
C GLU A 24 19.47 25.88 3.15
N LYS A 25 18.50 24.94 3.33
CA LYS A 25 17.17 25.07 2.73
C LYS A 25 16.53 26.41 3.14
N PRO A 26 16.07 27.22 2.17
CA PRO A 26 15.33 28.45 2.48
C PRO A 26 14.11 28.16 3.37
N LYS A 27 13.84 29.04 4.31
CA LYS A 27 12.61 28.99 5.11
C LYS A 27 11.42 29.47 4.28
N GLY A 28 10.31 28.73 4.32
CA GLY A 28 9.11 29.06 3.54
C GLY A 28 9.19 28.60 2.08
N GLY A 29 8.27 29.11 1.25
CA GLY A 29 8.20 28.79 -0.17
C GLY A 29 7.65 27.41 -0.49
N ASN A 30 7.88 26.97 -1.73
CA ASN A 30 7.33 25.71 -2.26
C ASN A 30 7.78 24.47 -1.49
N TRP A 31 8.99 24.47 -0.94
CA TRP A 31 9.55 23.37 -0.16
C TRP A 31 8.85 23.15 1.19
N ASP A 32 8.07 24.09 1.67
CA ASP A 32 7.27 23.95 2.88
C ASP A 32 5.79 23.66 2.60
N THR A 33 5.44 23.48 1.32
CA THR A 33 4.08 23.10 0.86
C THR A 33 3.94 21.60 0.61
N GLY A 34 2.79 21.17 0.08
CA GLY A 34 2.48 19.75 -0.20
C GLY A 34 3.32 19.12 -1.30
N TRP A 35 3.74 19.89 -2.32
CA TRP A 35 4.64 19.43 -3.38
C TRP A 35 5.51 20.55 -3.95
N VAL A 36 6.63 20.15 -4.54
CA VAL A 36 7.54 21.04 -5.24
C VAL A 36 8.11 20.33 -6.47
N ARG A 37 8.27 21.07 -7.58
CA ARG A 37 8.93 20.57 -8.78
C ARG A 37 10.41 20.96 -8.77
N GLU A 38 11.27 19.98 -9.04
CA GLU A 38 12.72 20.14 -9.18
C GLU A 38 13.18 19.48 -10.49
N GLY A 39 13.31 20.28 -11.53
CA GLY A 39 13.60 19.78 -12.87
C GLY A 39 12.49 18.85 -13.39
N ASN A 40 12.84 17.58 -13.61
CA ASN A 40 11.91 16.53 -14.02
C ASN A 40 11.29 15.76 -12.84
N ASP A 41 11.65 16.09 -11.62
CA ASP A 41 11.11 15.44 -10.43
C ASP A 41 10.00 16.30 -9.81
N LEU A 42 8.96 15.65 -9.31
CA LEU A 42 7.98 16.23 -8.40
C LEU A 42 8.12 15.55 -7.04
N VAL A 43 8.47 16.33 -6.02
CA VAL A 43 8.64 15.86 -4.64
C VAL A 43 7.37 16.20 -3.87
N SER A 44 6.65 15.17 -3.40
CA SER A 44 5.38 15.31 -2.70
C SER A 44 5.51 14.94 -1.22
N PHE A 45 4.97 15.82 -0.36
CA PHE A 45 4.96 15.66 1.10
C PHE A 45 3.53 15.48 1.60
N LEU A 46 3.25 14.34 2.19
CA LEU A 46 1.91 13.90 2.57
C LEU A 46 1.79 13.72 4.08
N ASN A 47 0.63 14.09 4.61
CA ASN A 47 0.16 13.57 5.88
C ASN A 47 -0.87 12.50 5.58
N ILE A 48 -0.77 11.34 6.21
CA ILE A 48 -1.69 10.20 6.07
C ILE A 48 -2.35 10.00 7.42
N ASP A 49 -3.68 9.83 7.42
CA ASP A 49 -4.50 9.63 8.62
C ASP A 49 -4.33 10.75 9.68
N THR A 50 -3.85 11.92 9.27
CA THR A 50 -3.66 13.08 10.15
C THR A 50 -3.72 14.38 9.36
N ALA A 51 -4.34 15.40 9.94
CA ALA A 51 -4.41 16.72 9.35
C ALA A 51 -3.01 17.36 9.21
N GLY A 52 -2.84 18.20 8.20
CA GLY A 52 -1.64 19.03 8.04
C GLY A 52 -1.50 20.08 9.13
N ARG A 53 -0.36 20.81 9.16
CA ARG A 53 -0.13 21.94 10.09
C ARG A 53 -1.15 23.07 9.95
N THR A 54 -1.78 23.19 8.80
CA THR A 54 -2.84 24.17 8.51
C THR A 54 -4.23 23.69 8.93
N GLY A 55 -4.34 22.52 9.58
CA GLY A 55 -5.61 21.93 9.98
C GLY A 55 -6.38 21.22 8.87
N HIS A 56 -5.91 21.28 7.63
CA HIS A 56 -6.57 20.61 6.51
C HIS A 56 -6.26 19.12 6.48
N ASP A 57 -7.29 18.29 6.47
CA ASP A 57 -7.21 16.87 6.18
C ASP A 57 -7.58 16.65 4.71
N PHE A 58 -6.68 16.03 3.97
CA PHE A 58 -6.85 15.74 2.56
C PHE A 58 -7.32 14.31 2.31
N TYR A 59 -7.68 13.54 3.35
CA TYR A 59 -8.06 12.14 3.24
C TYR A 59 -7.06 11.28 2.44
N ASN A 60 -5.76 11.68 2.47
CA ASN A 60 -4.71 10.86 1.89
C ASN A 60 -4.64 9.53 2.63
N SER A 61 -4.57 8.43 1.89
CA SER A 61 -4.42 7.09 2.45
C SER A 61 -3.38 6.28 1.66
N TYR A 62 -2.69 5.39 2.33
CA TYR A 62 -1.69 4.54 1.73
C TYR A 62 -1.93 3.09 2.14
N ASP A 63 -2.13 2.25 1.14
CA ASP A 63 -2.17 0.79 1.26
C ASP A 63 -0.77 0.27 0.94
N SER A 64 -0.06 -0.18 1.98
CA SER A 64 1.32 -0.69 1.86
C SER A 64 1.39 -2.01 1.10
N ASP A 65 0.34 -2.81 1.16
CA ASP A 65 0.29 -4.15 0.56
C ASP A 65 0.11 -4.08 -0.95
N ARG A 66 -0.72 -3.14 -1.39
CA ARG A 66 -0.96 -2.87 -2.81
C ARG A 66 -0.01 -1.84 -3.38
N GLU A 67 0.82 -1.24 -2.53
CA GLU A 67 1.60 -0.05 -2.88
C GLU A 67 0.75 1.02 -3.58
N LEU A 68 -0.50 1.16 -3.11
CA LEU A 68 -1.47 2.10 -3.66
C LEU A 68 -1.63 3.30 -2.73
N LEU A 69 -1.40 4.49 -3.28
CA LEU A 69 -1.56 5.75 -2.58
C LEU A 69 -2.76 6.50 -3.15
N ILE A 70 -3.70 6.86 -2.30
CA ILE A 70 -4.71 7.86 -2.60
C ILE A 70 -4.17 9.22 -2.17
N TRP A 71 -4.01 10.10 -3.13
CA TRP A 71 -3.39 11.40 -2.93
C TRP A 71 -4.27 12.54 -3.45
N TYR A 72 -4.48 13.53 -2.62
CA TYR A 72 -5.23 14.72 -3.00
C TYR A 72 -4.28 15.87 -3.34
N GLY A 73 -4.60 16.58 -4.41
CA GLY A 73 -3.93 17.80 -4.79
C GLY A 73 -4.19 18.96 -3.82
N LYS A 74 -3.49 20.06 -4.03
CA LYS A 74 -3.78 21.31 -3.29
C LYS A 74 -5.19 21.80 -3.61
N PRO A 75 -5.86 22.55 -2.71
CA PRO A 75 -7.16 23.13 -3.00
C PRO A 75 -7.16 23.89 -4.33
N GLY A 76 -8.18 23.66 -5.16
CA GLY A 76 -8.32 24.27 -6.48
C GLY A 76 -7.47 23.64 -7.59
N THR A 77 -6.77 22.54 -7.33
CA THR A 77 -6.07 21.80 -8.41
C THR A 77 -7.04 20.96 -9.21
N HIS A 78 -6.80 20.89 -10.52
CA HIS A 78 -7.58 20.10 -11.46
C HIS A 78 -6.72 19.63 -12.65
N SER A 79 -7.19 18.63 -13.39
CA SER A 79 -6.48 18.00 -14.49
C SER A 79 -6.13 18.92 -15.66
N GLY A 80 -6.83 20.05 -15.80
CA GLY A 80 -6.58 21.05 -16.82
C GLY A 80 -5.31 21.90 -16.62
N GLN A 81 -4.70 21.86 -15.42
CA GLN A 81 -3.49 22.66 -15.13
C GLN A 81 -2.25 22.02 -15.76
N PRO A 82 -1.31 22.82 -16.36
CA PRO A 82 -0.16 22.27 -17.06
C PRO A 82 0.70 21.32 -16.24
N LEU A 83 1.02 21.67 -14.98
CA LEU A 83 1.80 20.82 -14.09
C LEU A 83 1.07 19.49 -13.80
N VAL A 84 -0.25 19.54 -13.57
CA VAL A 84 -1.04 18.35 -13.28
C VAL A 84 -1.12 17.44 -14.52
N ARG A 85 -1.23 18.01 -15.71
CA ARG A 85 -1.15 17.25 -16.97
C ARG A 85 0.20 16.54 -17.11
N SER A 86 1.30 17.24 -16.88
CA SER A 86 2.64 16.64 -16.93
C SER A 86 2.78 15.47 -15.93
N MET A 87 2.16 15.57 -14.76
CA MET A 87 2.12 14.46 -13.79
C MET A 87 1.31 13.27 -14.31
N ILE A 88 0.10 13.53 -14.84
CA ILE A 88 -0.81 12.50 -15.37
C ILE A 88 -0.21 11.81 -16.59
N ASN A 89 0.44 12.55 -17.47
CA ASN A 89 1.07 12.03 -18.68
C ASN A 89 2.38 11.27 -18.41
N GLY A 90 2.87 11.23 -17.16
CA GLY A 90 4.12 10.58 -16.82
C GLY A 90 5.37 11.29 -17.31
N GLU A 91 5.27 12.60 -17.59
CA GLU A 91 6.41 13.46 -18.01
C GLU A 91 7.34 13.77 -16.85
N LEU A 92 6.90 13.56 -15.60
CA LEU A 92 7.63 13.81 -14.37
C LEU A 92 7.83 12.52 -13.58
N THR A 93 8.97 12.41 -12.89
CA THR A 93 9.18 11.39 -11.86
C THR A 93 8.55 11.89 -10.56
N LEU A 94 7.57 11.15 -10.05
CA LEU A 94 6.84 11.52 -8.84
C LEU A 94 7.42 10.81 -7.63
N HIS A 95 7.98 11.57 -6.68
CA HIS A 95 8.52 11.06 -5.42
C HIS A 95 7.58 11.35 -4.27
N PHE A 96 7.24 10.32 -3.49
CA PHE A 96 6.27 10.42 -2.38
C PHE A 96 6.93 10.24 -1.03
N PHE A 97 6.78 11.24 -0.16
CA PHE A 97 7.26 11.27 1.21
C PHE A 97 6.06 11.44 2.14
N ALA A 98 5.83 10.49 3.03
CA ALA A 98 4.66 10.48 3.90
C ALA A 98 5.01 10.44 5.38
N ARG A 99 4.10 10.92 6.22
CA ARG A 99 4.13 10.76 7.67
C ARG A 99 2.71 10.58 8.21
N TRP A 100 2.59 9.81 9.29
CA TRP A 100 1.33 9.51 9.99
C TRP A 100 1.16 10.33 11.28
N ASN A 101 2.17 11.12 11.64
CA ASN A 101 2.12 12.02 12.80
C ASN A 101 2.61 13.40 12.35
N ASN A 102 1.74 14.40 12.40
CA ASN A 102 2.05 15.76 11.96
C ASN A 102 3.06 16.50 12.87
N LYS A 103 3.31 16.02 14.09
CA LYS A 103 4.37 16.52 14.98
C LYS A 103 5.75 16.05 14.55
N ASN A 104 5.86 14.96 13.77
CA ASN A 104 7.13 14.48 13.25
C ASN A 104 7.58 15.37 12.09
N VAL A 105 8.84 15.84 12.14
CA VAL A 105 9.46 16.66 11.09
C VAL A 105 10.02 15.80 9.95
N ARG A 106 10.16 14.51 10.14
CA ARG A 106 10.68 13.55 9.16
C ARG A 106 9.54 12.85 8.43
N PHE A 107 9.78 12.53 7.17
CA PHE A 107 8.86 11.80 6.30
C PHE A 107 9.52 10.50 5.85
N ILE A 108 8.76 9.42 5.77
CA ILE A 108 9.19 8.15 5.19
C ILE A 108 9.09 8.26 3.68
N TYR A 109 10.14 7.90 2.95
CA TYR A 109 10.09 7.81 1.50
C TYR A 109 9.33 6.54 1.08
N LEU A 110 8.18 6.70 0.43
CA LEU A 110 7.35 5.60 -0.03
C LEU A 110 7.82 5.03 -1.38
N GLY A 111 8.52 5.82 -2.18
CA GLY A 111 8.98 5.43 -3.51
C GLY A 111 8.62 6.43 -4.59
N GLU A 112 8.97 6.06 -5.83
CA GLU A 112 8.46 6.69 -7.05
C GLU A 112 7.07 6.14 -7.34
N GLY A 113 6.18 7.00 -7.87
CA GLY A 113 4.83 6.60 -8.17
C GLY A 113 4.37 6.92 -9.59
N ILE A 114 3.40 6.15 -10.06
CA ILE A 114 2.74 6.34 -11.35
C ILE A 114 1.25 6.55 -11.09
N ILE A 115 0.69 7.63 -11.64
CA ILE A 115 -0.74 7.90 -11.57
C ILE A 115 -1.47 6.87 -12.42
N GLN A 116 -2.32 6.07 -11.79
CA GLN A 116 -3.16 5.06 -12.44
C GLN A 116 -4.56 5.58 -12.79
N GLY A 117 -5.00 6.58 -12.03
CA GLY A 117 -6.30 7.20 -12.21
C GLY A 117 -6.38 8.53 -11.46
N TYR A 118 -7.35 9.35 -11.86
CA TYR A 118 -7.63 10.62 -11.17
C TYR A 118 -9.11 10.98 -11.26
N LYS A 119 -9.54 11.86 -10.38
CA LYS A 119 -10.88 12.42 -10.37
C LYS A 119 -10.82 13.88 -9.95
N ASP A 120 -11.37 14.77 -10.78
CA ASP A 120 -11.50 16.20 -10.48
C ASP A 120 -12.69 16.48 -9.55
N GLY A 121 -12.62 17.58 -8.83
CA GLY A 121 -13.74 18.11 -8.06
C GLY A 121 -14.06 17.34 -6.78
N GLU A 122 -13.16 16.50 -6.29
CA GLU A 122 -13.33 15.81 -5.02
C GLU A 122 -13.26 16.78 -3.85
N GLN A 123 -14.23 16.69 -2.94
CA GLN A 123 -14.27 17.53 -1.75
C GLN A 123 -13.21 17.14 -0.74
N ILE A 124 -12.51 18.13 -0.20
CA ILE A 124 -11.63 18.02 0.97
C ILE A 124 -12.33 18.66 2.18
N GLN A 125 -11.78 18.45 3.37
CA GLN A 125 -12.42 18.77 4.66
C GLN A 125 -13.00 20.19 4.78
N ASP A 126 -12.47 21.17 4.06
CA ASP A 126 -12.94 22.56 4.13
C ASP A 126 -14.05 22.88 3.11
N GLY A 127 -14.66 21.90 2.48
CA GLY A 127 -15.63 22.11 1.40
C GLY A 127 -15.02 22.64 0.09
N LYS A 128 -13.69 22.76 0.02
CA LYS A 128 -12.98 23.07 -1.22
C LYS A 128 -12.82 21.83 -2.07
N ASN A 129 -12.71 22.03 -3.38
CA ASN A 129 -12.47 20.95 -4.32
C ASN A 129 -10.99 20.82 -4.63
N ALA A 130 -10.53 19.57 -4.85
CA ALA A 130 -9.21 19.24 -5.32
C ALA A 130 -9.28 18.05 -6.28
N ILE A 131 -8.21 17.81 -7.04
CA ILE A 131 -8.05 16.57 -7.78
C ILE A 131 -7.61 15.46 -6.82
N ARG A 132 -8.21 14.28 -6.94
CA ARG A 132 -7.81 13.05 -6.25
C ARG A 132 -7.10 12.15 -7.25
N PHE A 133 -5.94 11.66 -6.85
CA PHE A 133 -5.14 10.71 -7.64
C PHE A 133 -5.14 9.32 -7.00
N GLU A 134 -5.09 8.32 -7.85
CA GLU A 134 -4.74 6.94 -7.50
C GLU A 134 -3.34 6.67 -8.04
N VAL A 135 -2.38 6.42 -7.14
CA VAL A 135 -0.96 6.31 -7.49
C VAL A 135 -0.44 4.93 -7.10
N SER A 136 0.13 4.21 -8.06
CA SER A 136 0.89 2.99 -7.78
C SER A 136 2.33 3.35 -7.44
N LEU A 137 2.85 2.83 -6.33
CA LEU A 137 4.23 2.98 -5.86
C LEU A 137 5.07 1.72 -6.17
N ALA A 138 4.50 0.74 -6.86
CA ALA A 138 5.21 -0.44 -7.31
C ALA A 138 6.33 -0.05 -8.29
N SER A 139 7.53 -0.57 -8.08
CA SER A 139 8.67 -0.38 -8.99
C SER A 139 8.30 -0.75 -10.42
N LYS A 140 8.83 0.00 -11.41
CA LYS A 140 8.69 -0.33 -12.84
C LYS A 140 9.23 -1.72 -13.23
N ASN A 141 10.03 -2.33 -12.37
CA ASN A 141 10.38 -3.73 -12.45
C ASN A 141 9.30 -4.54 -11.71
N PHE A 142 8.17 -4.70 -12.36
CA PHE A 142 7.22 -5.74 -12.03
C PHE A 142 7.85 -7.09 -12.46
N THR A 143 8.83 -7.53 -11.71
CA THR A 143 8.99 -8.94 -11.47
C THR A 143 7.73 -9.30 -10.70
N ILE A 144 6.95 -10.23 -11.22
CA ILE A 144 5.88 -10.90 -10.48
C ILE A 144 6.58 -11.59 -9.30
N GLY A 145 6.93 -10.78 -8.30
CA GLY A 145 7.37 -11.26 -7.00
C GLY A 145 6.14 -11.81 -6.34
N ALA A 146 6.28 -13.00 -5.79
CA ALA A 146 5.27 -13.83 -5.16
C ALA A 146 4.56 -13.18 -3.96
N GLU A 147 4.03 -12.00 -4.10
CA GLU A 147 3.17 -11.36 -3.11
C GLU A 147 1.73 -11.55 -3.53
N GLY A 148 1.04 -12.29 -2.67
CA GLY A 148 -0.26 -12.89 -2.87
C GLY A 148 -1.27 -12.04 -3.64
N VAL A 149 -2.03 -12.70 -4.48
CA VAL A 149 -3.30 -12.21 -5.02
C VAL A 149 -4.11 -11.64 -3.85
N PRO A 150 -4.57 -10.39 -3.91
CA PRO A 150 -5.39 -9.82 -2.84
C PRO A 150 -6.59 -10.72 -2.58
N ASP A 151 -6.98 -10.87 -1.32
CA ASP A 151 -8.26 -11.45 -0.93
C ASP A 151 -9.37 -10.70 -1.64
N ILE A 152 -9.80 -11.24 -2.76
CA ILE A 152 -10.97 -10.75 -3.47
C ILE A 152 -12.14 -11.51 -2.84
N ASP A 153 -12.85 -10.84 -1.96
CA ASP A 153 -14.21 -11.21 -1.62
C ASP A 153 -15.02 -11.12 -2.91
N VAL A 154 -15.28 -12.29 -3.53
CA VAL A 154 -15.86 -12.35 -4.88
C VAL A 154 -17.37 -12.22 -4.75
N ASP A 155 -17.84 -11.03 -4.46
CA ASP A 155 -19.13 -10.58 -4.89
C ASP A 155 -18.93 -9.84 -6.22
N LEU A 156 -18.87 -10.60 -7.32
CA LEU A 156 -18.66 -10.06 -8.66
C LEU A 156 -19.92 -9.30 -9.09
N PRO A 157 -19.87 -7.96 -9.12
CA PRO A 157 -20.90 -7.21 -9.84
C PRO A 157 -20.73 -7.43 -11.34
N PRO A 158 -21.79 -7.32 -12.14
CA PRO A 158 -21.70 -7.49 -13.58
C PRO A 158 -20.71 -6.51 -14.18
N PHE A 159 -19.91 -7.00 -15.11
CA PHE A 159 -18.85 -6.35 -15.87
C PHE A 159 -18.84 -4.81 -15.81
N GLY A 160 -17.74 -4.21 -15.30
CA GLY A 160 -17.39 -2.81 -15.60
C GLY A 160 -17.54 -1.80 -14.46
N LYS A 161 -17.93 -2.15 -13.22
CA LYS A 161 -17.92 -1.20 -12.07
C LYS A 161 -16.81 -1.53 -11.08
N LYS A 162 -15.81 -0.65 -10.98
CA LYS A 162 -14.79 -0.70 -9.91
C LYS A 162 -15.47 -0.51 -8.56
N LYS A 163 -15.36 -1.48 -7.66
CA LYS A 163 -15.72 -1.35 -6.25
C LYS A 163 -14.44 -1.13 -5.45
N THR A 164 -14.32 0.00 -4.79
CA THR A 164 -13.21 0.26 -3.84
C THR A 164 -13.52 -0.47 -2.56
N MET A 165 -12.67 -1.42 -2.16
CA MET A 165 -12.76 -2.08 -0.86
C MET A 165 -11.70 -1.49 0.07
N ILE A 166 -12.12 -1.14 1.28
CA ILE A 166 -11.22 -0.77 2.38
C ILE A 166 -10.80 -2.07 3.04
N VAL A 167 -9.51 -2.42 2.93
CA VAL A 167 -8.95 -3.59 3.61
C VAL A 167 -8.25 -3.13 4.89
N ASN A 168 -8.55 -3.78 5.99
CA ASN A 168 -8.05 -3.44 7.32
C ASN A 168 -6.51 -3.57 7.41
N LYS A 169 -5.88 -2.54 7.96
CA LYS A 169 -4.43 -2.32 8.11
C LYS A 169 -3.70 -3.32 9.02
N TRP A 170 -4.43 -4.18 9.73
CA TRP A 170 -3.91 -4.98 10.85
C TRP A 170 -3.37 -6.37 10.46
N GLU A 171 -3.53 -6.78 9.21
CA GLU A 171 -3.33 -8.19 8.84
C GLU A 171 -1.92 -8.56 8.33
N ARG A 172 -1.00 -7.61 8.09
CA ARG A 172 0.26 -7.94 7.39
C ARG A 172 1.50 -7.29 7.99
N ASP A 173 1.98 -7.88 9.08
CA ASP A 173 3.34 -7.67 9.56
C ASP A 173 4.29 -8.63 8.79
N PRO A 174 5.19 -8.14 7.92
CA PRO A 174 6.12 -8.99 7.16
C PRO A 174 7.00 -9.87 8.05
N GLY A 175 7.32 -9.41 9.28
CA GLY A 175 8.06 -10.18 10.26
C GLY A 175 7.28 -11.40 10.71
N LYS A 176 6.01 -11.25 11.02
CA LYS A 176 5.14 -12.36 11.43
C LYS A 176 4.89 -13.38 10.33
N ARG A 177 4.76 -12.91 9.08
CA ARG A 177 4.71 -13.80 7.92
C ARG A 177 5.97 -14.63 7.81
N GLN A 178 7.13 -14.00 7.94
CA GLN A 178 8.42 -14.69 7.86
C GLN A 178 8.57 -15.74 8.95
N GLU A 179 8.25 -15.40 10.20
CA GLU A 179 8.26 -16.36 11.32
C GLU A 179 7.30 -17.55 11.10
N CYS A 180 6.12 -17.30 10.52
CA CYS A 180 5.17 -18.35 10.18
C CYS A 180 5.74 -19.32 9.14
N VAL A 181 6.31 -18.83 8.02
CA VAL A 181 6.87 -19.69 6.98
C VAL A 181 8.19 -20.35 7.38
N GLU A 182 8.96 -19.75 8.25
CA GLU A 182 10.13 -20.40 8.86
C GLU A 182 9.74 -21.61 9.72
N HIS A 183 8.58 -21.54 10.39
CA HIS A 183 8.07 -22.62 11.22
C HIS A 183 7.40 -23.73 10.39
N PHE A 184 6.54 -23.38 9.45
CA PHE A 184 5.69 -24.33 8.70
C PHE A 184 6.20 -24.68 7.31
N GLY A 185 7.19 -23.96 6.76
CA GLY A 185 7.57 -24.01 5.36
C GLY A 185 6.57 -23.35 4.43
N TYR A 186 6.76 -23.53 3.12
CA TYR A 186 5.93 -22.89 2.06
C TYR A 186 4.84 -23.80 1.50
N SER A 187 4.65 -24.99 2.07
CA SER A 187 3.59 -25.91 1.63
C SER A 187 2.26 -25.60 2.30
N CYS A 188 1.18 -25.69 1.53
CA CYS A 188 -0.17 -25.48 2.03
C CYS A 188 -0.53 -26.48 3.12
N GLN A 189 -0.82 -26.02 4.32
CA GLN A 189 -1.15 -26.87 5.47
C GLN A 189 -2.58 -27.49 5.37
N VAL A 190 -3.38 -27.03 4.42
CA VAL A 190 -4.71 -27.59 4.14
C VAL A 190 -4.63 -28.75 3.16
N CYS A 191 -4.03 -28.57 1.96
CA CYS A 191 -4.03 -29.58 0.89
C CYS A 191 -2.65 -30.11 0.51
N GLY A 192 -1.57 -29.63 1.14
CA GLY A 192 -0.20 -30.05 0.85
C GLY A 192 0.42 -29.49 -0.43
N PHE A 193 -0.30 -28.65 -1.19
CA PHE A 193 0.22 -28.07 -2.44
C PHE A 193 1.45 -27.20 -2.17
N CYS A 194 2.50 -27.40 -2.98
CA CYS A 194 3.72 -26.59 -2.94
C CYS A 194 3.94 -25.94 -4.30
N PHE A 195 4.06 -24.61 -4.31
CA PHE A 195 4.26 -23.84 -5.54
C PHE A 195 5.61 -24.12 -6.19
N GLU A 196 6.67 -24.29 -5.41
CA GLU A 196 7.98 -24.63 -5.93
C GLU A 196 7.98 -26.00 -6.61
N SER A 197 7.30 -27.00 -6.05
CA SER A 197 7.16 -28.32 -6.66
C SER A 197 6.35 -28.29 -7.97
N ALA A 198 5.36 -27.37 -8.06
CA ALA A 198 4.50 -27.28 -9.24
C ALA A 198 5.07 -26.38 -10.36
N TYR A 199 5.81 -25.31 -10.01
CA TYR A 199 6.23 -24.26 -10.92
C TYR A 199 7.76 -24.04 -10.93
N GLY A 200 8.53 -24.87 -10.22
CA GLY A 200 9.98 -24.74 -10.13
C GLY A 200 10.39 -23.45 -9.43
N GLU A 201 11.48 -22.85 -9.90
CA GLU A 201 12.05 -21.62 -9.32
C GLU A 201 11.03 -20.45 -9.27
N LEU A 202 10.08 -20.41 -10.19
CA LEU A 202 9.02 -19.38 -10.19
C LEU A 202 8.11 -19.48 -8.95
N GLY A 203 7.92 -20.68 -8.42
CA GLY A 203 7.09 -20.94 -7.24
C GLY A 203 7.86 -20.94 -5.92
N ARG A 204 9.16 -20.66 -5.96
CA ARG A 204 10.02 -20.71 -4.78
C ARG A 204 9.60 -19.66 -3.75
N GLU A 205 9.55 -20.07 -2.48
CA GLU A 205 9.18 -19.23 -1.34
C GLU A 205 7.79 -18.54 -1.47
N PHE A 206 6.92 -19.10 -2.30
CA PHE A 206 5.57 -18.59 -2.50
C PHE A 206 4.52 -19.38 -1.73
N CYS A 207 3.75 -18.70 -0.90
CA CYS A 207 2.51 -19.16 -0.28
C CYS A 207 1.71 -17.96 0.24
N HIS A 208 0.43 -18.14 0.51
CA HIS A 208 -0.36 -17.22 1.31
C HIS A 208 -0.20 -17.58 2.79
N VAL A 209 -0.25 -16.58 3.67
CA VAL A 209 -0.37 -16.79 5.12
C VAL A 209 -1.73 -16.29 5.55
N HIS A 210 -2.49 -17.16 6.20
CA HIS A 210 -3.87 -16.92 6.60
C HIS A 210 -4.00 -16.96 8.14
N HIS A 211 -4.85 -16.09 8.72
CA HIS A 211 -5.18 -16.13 10.14
C HIS A 211 -6.14 -17.29 10.43
N ILE A 212 -5.79 -18.15 11.37
CA ILE A 212 -6.63 -19.30 11.74
C ILE A 212 -7.98 -18.82 12.29
N GLU A 213 -7.98 -17.75 13.08
CA GLU A 213 -9.19 -17.06 13.55
C GLU A 213 -9.30 -15.68 12.88
N PRO A 214 -10.44 -15.37 12.21
CA PRO A 214 -10.61 -14.08 11.56
C PRO A 214 -10.47 -12.92 12.55
N LEU A 215 -9.62 -11.92 12.23
CA LEU A 215 -9.44 -10.73 13.07
C LEU A 215 -10.72 -9.90 13.24
N SER A 216 -11.68 -10.04 12.33
CA SER A 216 -12.99 -9.38 12.40
C SER A 216 -13.87 -9.87 13.56
N GLU A 217 -13.59 -11.04 14.13
CA GLU A 217 -14.35 -11.63 15.24
C GLU A 217 -13.72 -11.33 16.61
N VAL A 218 -12.46 -10.88 16.61
CA VAL A 218 -11.70 -10.59 17.82
C VAL A 218 -11.44 -9.08 17.91
N GLY A 219 -12.32 -8.33 18.54
CA GLY A 219 -12.18 -6.89 18.74
C GLY A 219 -10.97 -6.55 19.62
N GLY A 220 -10.07 -5.66 19.15
CA GLY A 220 -8.96 -5.08 19.92
C GLY A 220 -7.56 -5.40 19.38
N GLU A 221 -6.54 -4.69 19.87
CA GLU A 221 -5.13 -4.99 19.59
C GLU A 221 -4.75 -6.34 20.22
N ARG A 222 -4.45 -7.32 19.37
CA ARG A 222 -3.95 -8.63 19.80
C ARG A 222 -2.52 -8.83 19.32
N ASN A 223 -1.67 -9.31 20.21
CA ASN A 223 -0.34 -9.76 19.82
C ASN A 223 -0.49 -11.14 19.13
N ILE A 224 -0.34 -11.17 17.79
CA ILE A 224 -0.44 -12.37 16.97
C ILE A 224 0.82 -13.22 17.17
N ASP A 225 0.64 -14.48 17.55
CA ASP A 225 1.69 -15.49 17.61
C ASP A 225 1.78 -16.19 16.24
N PRO A 226 2.86 -15.98 15.44
CA PRO A 226 2.94 -16.50 14.08
C PRO A 226 2.87 -18.04 13.97
N GLN A 227 3.20 -18.75 15.03
CA GLN A 227 3.18 -20.23 15.05
C GLN A 227 1.82 -20.80 15.45
N LYS A 228 0.97 -20.01 16.11
CA LYS A 228 -0.34 -20.47 16.61
C LYS A 228 -1.52 -19.84 15.87
N ASP A 229 -1.36 -18.57 15.47
CA ASP A 229 -2.46 -17.80 14.92
C ASP A 229 -2.42 -17.71 13.38
N LEU A 230 -1.28 -18.09 12.75
CA LEU A 230 -1.07 -18.03 11.30
C LEU A 230 -0.79 -19.41 10.71
N ILE A 231 -1.17 -19.60 9.43
CA ILE A 231 -0.97 -20.86 8.72
C ILE A 231 -0.69 -20.60 7.22
N PRO A 232 0.33 -21.24 6.61
CA PRO A 232 0.55 -21.19 5.18
C PRO A 232 -0.54 -21.95 4.41
N VAL A 233 -1.10 -21.33 3.37
CA VAL A 233 -2.10 -21.93 2.49
C VAL A 233 -1.80 -21.64 1.03
N CYS A 234 -2.25 -22.46 0.09
CA CYS A 234 -2.19 -22.13 -1.33
C CYS A 234 -3.33 -21.15 -1.70
N ALA A 235 -3.18 -20.46 -2.83
CA ALA A 235 -4.17 -19.50 -3.32
C ALA A 235 -5.58 -20.09 -3.43
N ASN A 236 -5.69 -21.36 -3.84
CA ASN A 236 -6.99 -22.03 -3.98
C ASN A 236 -7.63 -22.31 -2.63
N CYS A 237 -6.88 -22.83 -1.65
CA CYS A 237 -7.40 -23.06 -0.31
C CYS A 237 -7.77 -21.76 0.38
N HIS A 238 -6.96 -20.70 0.21
CA HIS A 238 -7.25 -19.38 0.72
C HIS A 238 -8.57 -18.83 0.16
N ALA A 239 -8.78 -18.91 -1.15
CA ALA A 239 -10.03 -18.51 -1.78
C ALA A 239 -11.25 -19.34 -1.28
N MET A 240 -11.05 -20.64 -1.02
CA MET A 240 -12.14 -21.51 -0.52
C MET A 240 -12.48 -21.23 0.94
N ILE A 241 -11.50 -20.89 1.79
CA ILE A 241 -11.73 -20.46 3.17
C ILE A 241 -12.68 -19.25 3.19
N HIS A 242 -12.45 -18.26 2.32
CA HIS A 242 -13.24 -17.05 2.23
C HIS A 242 -14.49 -17.16 1.34
N ARG A 243 -14.85 -18.37 0.88
CA ARG A 243 -16.01 -18.57 -0.01
C ARG A 243 -17.36 -18.34 0.67
N GLN A 244 -17.41 -18.43 1.98
CA GLN A 244 -18.62 -18.20 2.78
C GLN A 244 -18.38 -17.23 3.93
N SER A 245 -19.47 -16.68 4.51
CA SER A 245 -19.42 -15.83 5.70
C SER A 245 -20.27 -16.48 6.81
N PRO A 246 -19.71 -16.72 8.02
CA PRO A 246 -18.31 -16.52 8.38
C PRO A 246 -17.35 -17.41 7.57
N ALA A 247 -16.08 -17.00 7.47
CA ALA A 247 -15.06 -17.76 6.76
C ALA A 247 -14.85 -19.14 7.41
N LEU A 248 -14.55 -20.16 6.58
CA LEU A 248 -14.22 -21.48 7.09
C LEU A 248 -12.91 -21.43 7.88
N ARG A 249 -12.80 -22.27 8.88
CA ARG A 249 -11.50 -22.53 9.50
C ARG A 249 -10.66 -23.44 8.59
N PRO A 250 -9.32 -23.31 8.59
CA PRO A 250 -8.45 -24.17 7.77
C PRO A 250 -8.62 -25.66 8.03
N ASP A 251 -8.89 -26.07 9.27
CA ASP A 251 -9.16 -27.45 9.65
C ASP A 251 -10.51 -27.96 9.11
N GLU A 252 -11.54 -27.14 9.07
CA GLU A 252 -12.83 -27.46 8.46
C GLU A 252 -12.69 -27.69 6.94
N LEU A 253 -11.95 -26.79 6.25
CA LEU A 253 -11.69 -26.96 4.83
C LEU A 253 -10.87 -28.24 4.57
N LYS A 254 -9.89 -28.54 5.44
CA LYS A 254 -9.10 -29.78 5.36
C LYS A 254 -9.95 -31.02 5.51
N ALA A 255 -10.88 -31.02 6.46
CA ALA A 255 -11.86 -32.12 6.66
C ALA A 255 -12.72 -32.33 5.41
N LEU A 256 -13.22 -31.26 4.79
CA LEU A 256 -14.02 -31.32 3.56
C LEU A 256 -13.24 -31.90 2.37
N LEU A 257 -11.93 -31.67 2.28
CA LEU A 257 -11.10 -32.24 1.21
C LEU A 257 -10.87 -33.75 1.40
N HIS A 258 -10.85 -34.24 2.62
CA HIS A 258 -10.61 -35.66 2.94
C HIS A 258 -11.87 -36.49 3.02
N SER A 259 -13.05 -35.86 2.95
CA SER A 259 -14.36 -36.53 2.95
C SER A 259 -14.84 -36.92 1.55
N LYS A 260 -14.05 -36.65 0.51
CA LYS A 260 -14.27 -37.06 -0.88
C LYS A 260 -13.44 -38.29 -1.22
#